data_d6e5e300b6a47b8e5d50bc067b824247
#
_entry.id   d6e5e300b6a47b8e5d50bc067b824247
#
_cell.length_a   1.000
_cell.length_b   1.000
_cell.length_c   1.000
_cell.angle_alpha   90.00
_cell.angle_beta   90.00
_cell.angle_gamma   90.00
#
_symmetry.space_group_name_H-M   'P 1'
#
loop_
_entity.id
_entity.type
_entity.pdbx_description
1 polymer ?
#
loop_
_entity_poly.entity_id
_entity_poly.type
_entity_poly.pdbx_seq_one_letter_code
_entity_poly.pdbx_strand_id
1 'polypeptide(L)'
;MLNENDSRNTVARAYADHIDNPRVKAPVLFGNMKQTWHQFVVRAEDRDAFRSYMEVNGVGTDIHYATPAHKQPCYRHMRHGELPVTERLADEVVSLPIAHPITPDDAIAIAGIINRY
;
A
#
# COMPACT_ATOMS: atom_id res chain seq x y z
N MET A 1 18.65 10.43 -17.42
CA MET A 1 17.28 9.86 -17.29
C MET A 1 17.27 8.94 -16.08
N LEU A 2 16.42 9.25 -15.10
CA LEU A 2 16.27 8.37 -13.95
C LEU A 2 15.68 7.04 -14.42
N ASN A 3 16.26 5.94 -13.94
CA ASN A 3 15.67 4.63 -14.11
C ASN A 3 14.26 4.61 -13.45
N GLU A 4 13.33 3.85 -13.97
CA GLU A 4 11.97 3.72 -13.42
C GLU A 4 12.00 3.35 -11.92
N ASN A 5 12.94 2.49 -11.50
CA ASN A 5 13.14 2.15 -10.10
C ASN A 5 13.59 3.34 -9.24
N ASP A 6 14.41 4.22 -9.77
CA ASP A 6 14.85 5.43 -9.05
C ASP A 6 13.68 6.41 -8.89
N SER A 7 12.84 6.55 -9.92
CA SER A 7 11.61 7.33 -9.84
C SER A 7 10.67 6.78 -8.77
N ARG A 8 10.43 5.47 -8.75
CA ARG A 8 9.60 4.82 -7.72
C ARG A 8 10.18 4.99 -6.32
N ASN A 9 11.50 4.94 -6.17
CA ASN A 9 12.16 5.18 -4.88
C ASN A 9 11.93 6.59 -4.34
N THR A 10 11.98 7.61 -5.19
CA THR A 10 11.73 9.00 -4.76
C THR A 10 10.29 9.20 -4.32
N VAL A 11 9.33 8.61 -5.03
CA VAL A 11 7.90 8.63 -4.67
C VAL A 11 7.66 7.88 -3.36
N ALA A 12 8.24 6.68 -3.20
CA ALA A 12 8.12 5.88 -1.98
C ALA A 12 8.67 6.61 -0.75
N ARG A 13 9.81 7.29 -0.89
CA ARG A 13 10.38 8.12 0.19
C ARG A 13 9.45 9.28 0.56
N ALA A 14 8.87 9.96 -0.44
CA ALA A 14 7.93 11.04 -0.20
C ALA A 14 6.71 10.56 0.60
N TYR A 15 6.16 9.39 0.27
CA TYR A 15 5.10 8.78 1.09
C TYR A 15 5.55 8.48 2.52
N ALA A 16 6.69 7.80 2.66
CA ALA A 16 7.19 7.36 3.98
C ALA A 16 7.52 8.54 4.91
N ASP A 17 8.04 9.63 4.34
CA ASP A 17 8.42 10.83 5.10
C ASP A 17 7.21 11.69 5.50
N HIS A 18 6.08 11.58 4.78
CA HIS A 18 4.94 12.47 4.95
C HIS A 18 3.66 11.81 5.47
N ILE A 19 3.54 10.48 5.38
CA ILE A 19 2.40 9.78 6.01
C ILE A 19 2.59 9.78 7.52
N ASP A 20 1.71 10.46 8.23
CA ASP A 20 1.69 10.56 9.69
C ASP A 20 0.24 10.43 10.19
N ASN A 21 -0.32 9.25 10.07
CA ASN A 21 -1.66 8.93 10.54
C ASN A 21 -1.64 7.58 11.28
N PRO A 22 -1.96 7.52 12.57
CA PRO A 22 -1.92 6.28 13.35
C PRO A 22 -2.89 5.21 12.85
N ARG A 23 -3.91 5.57 12.09
CA ARG A 23 -4.89 4.65 11.49
C ARG A 23 -4.39 4.00 10.20
N VAL A 24 -3.32 4.54 9.61
CA VAL A 24 -2.75 4.08 8.33
C VAL A 24 -1.26 3.84 8.50
N LYS A 25 -0.85 2.59 8.43
CA LYS A 25 0.55 2.19 8.65
C LYS A 25 1.28 2.07 7.32
N ALA A 26 2.26 2.93 7.10
CA ALA A 26 3.18 2.84 5.97
C ALA A 26 4.24 1.76 6.19
N PRO A 27 4.83 1.22 5.11
CA PRO A 27 5.94 0.27 5.22
C PRO A 27 7.19 0.95 5.79
N VAL A 28 8.01 0.17 6.50
CA VAL A 28 9.29 0.64 7.01
C VAL A 28 10.33 0.62 5.89
N LEU A 29 11.03 1.74 5.70
CA LEU A 29 12.15 1.83 4.76
C LEU A 29 13.46 1.48 5.47
N PHE A 30 14.15 0.47 4.96
CA PHE A 30 15.48 0.10 5.45
C PHE A 30 16.55 0.79 4.61
N GLY A 31 17.39 1.63 5.24
CA GLY A 31 18.38 2.46 4.55
C GLY A 31 19.48 1.69 3.82
N ASN A 32 19.68 0.43 4.17
CA ASN A 32 20.68 -0.47 3.56
C ASN A 32 20.11 -1.39 2.46
N MET A 33 18.85 -1.25 2.11
CA MET A 33 18.20 -2.06 1.09
C MET A 33 17.73 -1.22 -0.09
N LYS A 34 17.97 -1.71 -1.31
CA LYS A 34 17.32 -1.19 -2.51
C LYS A 34 16.02 -1.95 -2.74
N GLN A 35 14.91 -1.21 -2.75
CA GLN A 35 13.60 -1.74 -3.10
C GLN A 35 13.18 -1.21 -4.47
N THR A 36 12.51 -2.04 -5.25
CA THR A 36 12.02 -1.67 -6.59
C THR A 36 10.66 -0.96 -6.55
N TRP A 37 9.97 -1.04 -5.43
CA TRP A 37 8.65 -0.42 -5.21
C TRP A 37 7.67 -0.68 -6.35
N HIS A 38 7.53 -1.94 -6.72
CA HIS A 38 6.48 -2.35 -7.64
C HIS A 38 5.11 -1.90 -7.14
N GLN A 39 4.92 -2.00 -5.84
CA GLN A 39 3.74 -1.53 -5.12
C GLN A 39 4.19 -0.78 -3.85
N PHE A 40 3.46 0.27 -3.47
CA PHE A 40 3.58 0.90 -2.16
C PHE A 40 2.34 0.56 -1.36
N VAL A 41 2.47 -0.34 -0.40
CA VAL A 41 1.35 -0.92 0.33
C VAL A 41 1.29 -0.35 1.74
N VAL A 42 0.18 0.26 2.08
CA VAL A 42 -0.16 0.68 3.44
C VAL A 42 -1.15 -0.30 4.06
N ARG A 43 -1.33 -0.21 5.37
CA ARG A 43 -2.32 -1.01 6.11
C ARG A 43 -3.31 -0.09 6.79
N ALA A 44 -4.59 -0.35 6.60
CA ALA A 44 -5.69 0.34 7.27
C ALA A 44 -6.64 -0.68 7.90
N GLU A 45 -6.96 -0.55 9.19
CA GLU A 45 -7.83 -1.51 9.89
C GLU A 45 -9.23 -1.56 9.30
N ASP A 46 -9.79 -0.40 8.94
CA ASP A 46 -11.03 -0.29 8.17
C ASP A 46 -10.68 0.07 6.73
N ARG A 47 -10.20 -0.93 5.98
CA ARG A 47 -9.75 -0.77 4.61
C ARG A 47 -10.81 -0.20 3.68
N ASP A 48 -12.05 -0.65 3.80
CA ASP A 48 -13.10 -0.25 2.87
C ASP A 48 -13.51 1.19 3.10
N ALA A 49 -13.61 1.63 4.35
CA ALA A 49 -13.82 3.03 4.69
C ALA A 49 -12.65 3.92 4.22
N PHE A 50 -11.42 3.46 4.42
CA PHE A 50 -10.23 4.18 3.95
C PHE A 50 -10.20 4.32 2.42
N ARG A 51 -10.48 3.26 1.68
CA ARG A 51 -10.53 3.31 0.22
C ARG A 51 -11.63 4.23 -0.30
N SER A 52 -12.82 4.17 0.31
CA SER A 52 -13.92 5.07 -0.04
C SER A 52 -13.56 6.54 0.22
N TYR A 53 -12.90 6.81 1.33
CA TYR A 53 -12.38 8.15 1.64
C TYR A 53 -11.37 8.63 0.59
N MET A 54 -10.42 7.79 0.22
CA MET A 54 -9.42 8.11 -0.80
C MET A 54 -10.07 8.40 -2.15
N GLU A 55 -11.03 7.58 -2.58
CA GLU A 55 -11.76 7.75 -3.84
C GLU A 55 -12.52 9.09 -3.88
N VAL A 56 -13.23 9.44 -2.80
CA VAL A 56 -13.93 10.73 -2.68
C VAL A 56 -12.96 11.91 -2.79
N ASN A 57 -11.72 11.74 -2.35
CA ASN A 57 -10.66 12.74 -2.46
C ASN A 57 -9.85 12.64 -3.77
N GLY A 58 -10.30 11.87 -4.74
CA GLY A 58 -9.71 11.78 -6.07
C GLY A 58 -8.47 10.87 -6.17
N VAL A 59 -8.23 10.01 -5.19
CA VAL A 59 -7.09 9.08 -5.17
C VAL A 59 -7.56 7.65 -5.37
N GLY A 60 -7.24 7.06 -6.51
CA GLY A 60 -7.47 5.65 -6.78
C GLY A 60 -6.55 4.77 -5.94
N THR A 61 -7.09 3.68 -5.40
CA THR A 61 -6.35 2.67 -4.64
C THR A 61 -6.68 1.28 -5.12
N ASP A 62 -5.80 0.31 -4.85
CA ASP A 62 -6.01 -1.08 -5.23
C ASP A 62 -5.70 -2.02 -4.07
N ILE A 63 -6.08 -3.29 -4.21
CA ILE A 63 -5.83 -4.32 -3.20
C ILE A 63 -5.04 -5.47 -3.83
N HIS A 64 -3.84 -5.72 -3.32
CA HIS A 64 -2.99 -6.82 -3.75
C HIS A 64 -2.57 -7.67 -2.55
N TYR A 65 -3.37 -8.71 -2.15
CA TYR A 65 -4.64 -9.17 -2.75
C TYR A 65 -5.66 -9.42 -1.64
N ALA A 66 -6.93 -9.25 -1.94
CA ALA A 66 -8.02 -9.40 -0.95
C ALA A 66 -8.20 -10.84 -0.47
N THR A 67 -7.88 -11.82 -1.33
CA THR A 67 -8.01 -13.24 -0.99
C THR A 67 -6.62 -13.86 -0.91
N PRO A 68 -6.17 -14.27 0.28
CA PRO A 68 -4.87 -14.91 0.44
C PRO A 68 -4.82 -16.26 -0.29
N ALA A 69 -3.60 -16.69 -0.65
CA ALA A 69 -3.39 -17.86 -1.51
C ALA A 69 -4.08 -19.12 -1.01
N HIS A 70 -4.01 -19.40 0.30
CA HIS A 70 -4.62 -20.59 0.90
C HIS A 70 -6.15 -20.58 0.89
N LYS A 71 -6.79 -19.41 0.72
CA LYS A 71 -8.24 -19.25 0.61
C LYS A 71 -8.73 -19.16 -0.84
N GLN A 72 -7.82 -19.23 -1.81
CA GLN A 72 -8.22 -19.26 -3.23
C GLN A 72 -8.99 -20.54 -3.56
N PRO A 73 -10.06 -20.46 -4.38
CA PRO A 73 -10.89 -21.64 -4.70
C PRO A 73 -10.11 -22.83 -5.26
N CYS A 74 -9.05 -22.58 -6.02
CA CYS A 74 -8.19 -23.61 -6.58
C CYS A 74 -7.41 -24.42 -5.52
N TYR A 75 -7.19 -23.87 -4.33
CA TYR A 75 -6.47 -24.51 -3.22
C TYR A 75 -7.37 -25.03 -2.09
N ARG A 76 -8.69 -24.92 -2.24
CA ARG A 76 -9.65 -25.33 -1.19
C ARG A 76 -9.55 -26.78 -0.72
N HIS A 77 -8.98 -27.65 -1.54
CA HIS A 77 -8.77 -29.07 -1.23
C HIS A 77 -7.45 -29.33 -0.47
N MET A 78 -6.57 -28.33 -0.39
CA MET A 78 -5.30 -28.46 0.33
C MET A 78 -5.52 -28.23 1.83
N ARG A 79 -4.88 -29.08 2.63
CA ARG A 79 -4.87 -28.86 4.09
C ARG A 79 -3.92 -27.73 4.43
N HIS A 80 -4.41 -26.77 5.18
CA HIS A 80 -3.61 -25.70 5.77
C HIS A 80 -4.07 -25.48 7.21
N GLY A 81 -3.17 -24.98 8.07
CA GLY A 81 -3.51 -24.48 9.38
C GLY A 81 -4.05 -23.05 9.31
N GLU A 82 -4.27 -22.45 10.47
CA GLU A 82 -4.57 -21.03 10.56
C GLU A 82 -3.34 -20.19 10.21
N LEU A 83 -3.53 -19.17 9.41
CA LEU A 83 -2.51 -18.21 8.99
C LEU A 83 -2.94 -16.78 9.40
N PRO A 84 -2.95 -16.48 10.71
CA PRO A 84 -3.59 -15.26 11.22
C PRO A 84 -2.93 -13.98 10.72
N VAL A 85 -1.62 -13.97 10.53
CA VAL A 85 -0.91 -12.79 10.00
C VAL A 85 -1.29 -12.54 8.54
N THR A 86 -1.25 -13.59 7.71
CA THR A 86 -1.62 -13.52 6.30
C THR A 86 -3.08 -13.10 6.12
N GLU A 87 -3.97 -13.67 6.89
CA GLU A 87 -5.41 -13.38 6.81
C GLU A 87 -5.69 -11.93 7.22
N ARG A 88 -5.10 -11.46 8.31
CA ARG A 88 -5.23 -10.07 8.73
C ARG A 88 -4.66 -9.10 7.70
N LEU A 89 -3.49 -9.38 7.15
CA LEU A 89 -2.90 -8.53 6.11
C LEU A 89 -3.78 -8.48 4.86
N ALA A 90 -4.38 -9.59 4.45
CA ALA A 90 -5.31 -9.61 3.32
C ALA A 90 -6.53 -8.69 3.54
N ASP A 91 -6.94 -8.47 4.78
CA ASP A 91 -8.04 -7.58 5.15
C ASP A 91 -7.63 -6.10 5.26
N GLU A 92 -6.35 -5.82 5.52
CA GLU A 92 -5.85 -4.47 5.85
C GLU A 92 -5.09 -3.78 4.70
N VAL A 93 -4.51 -4.53 3.76
CA VAL A 93 -3.59 -3.97 2.76
C VAL A 93 -4.30 -3.14 1.70
N VAL A 94 -3.69 -1.99 1.38
CA VAL A 94 -4.11 -1.07 0.32
C VAL A 94 -2.88 -0.58 -0.43
N SER A 95 -2.88 -0.69 -1.76
CA SER A 95 -1.82 -0.18 -2.61
C SER A 95 -2.11 1.25 -3.04
N LEU A 96 -1.16 2.15 -2.80
CA LEU A 96 -1.19 3.55 -3.22
C LEU A 96 -0.57 3.73 -4.62
N PRO A 97 -0.92 4.80 -5.35
CA PRO A 97 -0.30 5.11 -6.63
C PRO A 97 1.21 5.31 -6.49
N ILE A 98 2.02 4.61 -7.28
CA ILE A 98 3.49 4.64 -7.21
C ILE A 98 4.17 4.74 -8.58
N ALA A 99 3.54 4.19 -9.64
CA ALA A 99 4.10 4.16 -10.98
C ALA A 99 3.96 5.50 -11.69
N HIS A 100 4.87 5.76 -12.65
CA HIS A 100 4.72 6.91 -13.56
C HIS A 100 3.26 7.02 -14.08
N PRO A 101 2.65 8.22 -14.09
CA PRO A 101 3.27 9.54 -13.96
C PRO A 101 3.31 10.13 -12.53
N ILE A 102 3.09 9.34 -11.49
CA ILE A 102 3.11 9.84 -10.11
C ILE A 102 4.47 10.45 -9.76
N THR A 103 4.45 11.68 -9.26
CA THR A 103 5.63 12.42 -8.83
C THR A 103 5.78 12.43 -7.30
N PRO A 104 6.95 12.79 -6.75
CA PRO A 104 7.09 13.01 -5.31
C PRO A 104 6.11 14.07 -4.76
N ASP A 105 5.82 15.13 -5.50
CA ASP A 105 4.85 16.15 -5.10
C ASP A 105 3.42 15.59 -5.04
N ASP A 106 3.04 14.71 -5.97
CA ASP A 106 1.78 13.98 -5.91
C ASP A 106 1.71 13.10 -4.66
N ALA A 107 2.79 12.41 -4.33
CA ALA A 107 2.87 11.58 -3.12
C ALA A 107 2.72 12.40 -1.85
N ILE A 108 3.31 13.59 -1.78
CA ILE A 108 3.14 14.51 -0.65
C ILE A 108 1.69 14.98 -0.54
N ALA A 109 1.06 15.31 -1.64
CA ALA A 109 -0.36 15.70 -1.67
C ALA A 109 -1.27 14.55 -1.21
N ILE A 110 -1.03 13.34 -1.69
CA ILE A 110 -1.76 12.12 -1.29
C ILE A 110 -1.53 11.82 0.20
N ALA A 111 -0.30 11.94 0.70
CA ALA A 111 0.00 11.79 2.13
C ALA A 111 -0.77 12.82 2.98
N GLY A 112 -0.90 14.05 2.51
CA GLY A 112 -1.71 15.07 3.14
C GLY A 112 -3.20 14.68 3.23
N ILE A 113 -3.74 14.05 2.18
CA ILE A 113 -5.10 13.49 2.19
C ILE A 113 -5.21 12.38 3.23
N ILE A 114 -4.26 11.45 3.25
CA ILE A 114 -4.22 10.34 4.22
C ILE A 114 -4.17 10.86 5.65
N ASN A 115 -3.38 11.90 5.91
CA ASN A 115 -3.22 12.46 7.26
C ASN A 115 -4.48 13.13 7.80
N ARG A 116 -5.43 13.46 6.93
CA ARG A 116 -6.75 14.02 7.32
C ARG A 116 -7.84 12.94 7.47
N TYR A 117 -7.54 11.71 7.15
CA TYR A 117 -8.44 10.57 7.37
C TYR A 117 -8.50 10.23 8.86
#